data_105bde0bbcbe806898597b640f98115b
#
_entry.id   105bde0bbcbe806898597b640f98115b
#
_cell.length_a   1.000
_cell.length_b   1.000
_cell.length_c   1.000
_cell.angle_alpha   90.00
_cell.angle_beta   90.00
_cell.angle_gamma   90.00
#
_symmetry.space_group_name_H-M   'P 1'
#
loop_
_entity.id
_entity.type
_entity.pdbx_description
1 polymer ?
#
loop_
_entity_poly.entity_id
_entity_poly.type
_entity_poly.pdbx_seq_one_letter_code
_entity_poly.pdbx_strand_id
1 'polypeptide(L)'
;MSETIEWEPAELAPVPYVPTVMDAELFPDDVAAWAASITPGSAVVTSLAVLDPRRMSHAGRVDAVAALDRQVAWSLALQDRFLAVMAEDPAVSTPAGELDREWVREEVACALRLSPGHAAHRLQVARELTGRLPATLNLQQCGEITGHHSRSLAEATMPLDEVTATKVETAVLPKAPEQSLANFRRSVNRAVLKVAPKPAEERHQVALTERRVVRSPDANGMSWIAMLLPDAGATVVMTAIDALARRVTSDDPRTADQRRADAAIQM
;
A
#
# COMPACT_ATOMS: atom_id res chain seq x y z
N MET A 1 21.87 58.69 -22.06
CA MET A 1 21.22 58.35 -20.79
C MET A 1 21.44 56.86 -20.62
N SER A 2 22.34 56.50 -19.72
CA SER A 2 22.66 55.10 -19.41
C SER A 2 21.81 54.72 -18.22
N GLU A 3 20.83 53.83 -18.44
CA GLU A 3 20.08 53.25 -17.30
C GLU A 3 20.98 52.25 -16.58
N THR A 4 21.35 52.63 -15.38
CA THR A 4 22.01 51.72 -14.42
C THR A 4 20.96 50.72 -13.94
N ILE A 5 21.06 49.47 -14.37
CA ILE A 5 20.26 48.37 -13.83
C ILE A 5 20.77 48.12 -12.40
N GLU A 6 20.03 48.59 -11.41
CA GLU A 6 20.26 48.19 -10.01
C GLU A 6 19.88 46.70 -9.88
N TRP A 7 20.89 45.89 -9.64
CA TRP A 7 20.69 44.46 -9.31
C TRP A 7 20.25 44.38 -7.81
N GLU A 8 18.97 44.11 -7.58
CA GLU A 8 18.50 43.69 -6.25
C GLU A 8 18.84 42.21 -6.07
N PRO A 9 19.60 41.83 -5.02
CA PRO A 9 19.81 40.42 -4.73
C PRO A 9 18.46 39.78 -4.42
N ALA A 10 18.03 38.79 -5.21
CA ALA A 10 16.88 37.98 -4.89
C ALA A 10 17.05 37.46 -3.45
N GLU A 11 16.09 37.74 -2.58
CA GLU A 11 16.04 37.11 -1.26
C GLU A 11 16.11 35.60 -1.45
N LEU A 12 17.25 35.02 -1.12
CA LEU A 12 17.40 33.58 -1.09
C LEU A 12 16.38 33.06 -0.07
N ALA A 13 15.44 32.23 -0.54
CA ALA A 13 14.53 31.54 0.35
C ALA A 13 15.36 30.89 1.47
N PRO A 14 14.96 31.01 2.74
CA PRO A 14 15.73 30.48 3.85
C PRO A 14 15.96 28.98 3.60
N VAL A 15 17.24 28.58 3.65
CA VAL A 15 17.60 27.16 3.53
C VAL A 15 16.85 26.43 4.64
N PRO A 16 16.02 25.42 4.32
CA PRO A 16 15.24 24.73 5.33
C PRO A 16 16.17 24.13 6.38
N TYR A 17 15.88 24.39 7.65
CA TYR A 17 16.63 23.81 8.76
C TYR A 17 16.64 22.29 8.67
N VAL A 18 17.82 21.70 8.77
CA VAL A 18 18.02 20.25 8.88
C VAL A 18 18.73 19.97 10.19
N PRO A 19 18.15 19.19 11.11
CA PRO A 19 18.78 18.86 12.39
C PRO A 19 20.14 18.21 12.22
N THR A 20 21.07 18.57 13.08
CA THR A 20 22.41 18.01 13.16
C THR A 20 22.46 16.77 14.08
N VAL A 21 23.60 16.07 14.10
CA VAL A 21 23.83 14.97 15.05
C VAL A 21 23.77 15.49 16.50
N MET A 22 24.26 16.71 16.75
CA MET A 22 24.19 17.34 18.07
C MET A 22 22.76 17.62 18.51
N ASP A 23 21.90 18.06 17.61
CA ASP A 23 20.47 18.25 17.90
C ASP A 23 19.79 16.91 18.25
N ALA A 24 20.14 15.83 17.54
CA ALA A 24 19.63 14.49 17.82
C ALA A 24 20.10 13.95 19.19
N GLU A 25 21.29 14.32 19.66
CA GLU A 25 21.80 13.95 20.98
C GLU A 25 21.17 14.77 22.12
N LEU A 26 20.93 16.05 21.90
CA LEU A 26 20.42 16.97 22.93
C LEU A 26 18.89 17.03 22.98
N PHE A 27 18.23 16.98 21.82
CA PHE A 27 16.80 17.19 21.65
C PHE A 27 16.17 16.15 20.73
N PRO A 28 16.27 14.84 21.04
CA PRO A 28 15.83 13.77 20.13
C PRO A 28 14.33 13.82 19.81
N ASP A 29 13.50 14.25 20.75
CA ASP A 29 12.06 14.37 20.53
C ASP A 29 11.72 15.51 19.54
N ASP A 30 12.44 16.65 19.62
CA ASP A 30 12.25 17.77 18.69
C ASP A 30 12.66 17.38 17.26
N VAL A 31 13.74 16.61 17.12
CA VAL A 31 14.17 16.07 15.82
C VAL A 31 13.14 15.10 15.26
N ALA A 32 12.54 14.26 16.08
CA ALA A 32 11.47 13.34 15.64
C ALA A 32 10.20 14.11 15.22
N ALA A 33 9.78 15.11 15.99
CA ALA A 33 8.65 15.97 15.67
C ALA A 33 8.88 16.75 14.36
N TRP A 34 10.09 17.29 14.17
CA TRP A 34 10.49 17.92 12.92
C TRP A 34 10.39 16.94 11.74
N ALA A 35 10.95 15.74 11.88
CA ALA A 35 10.92 14.69 10.85
C ALA A 35 9.50 14.26 10.47
N ALA A 36 8.58 14.22 11.45
CA ALA A 36 7.18 13.92 11.24
C ALA A 36 6.41 15.04 10.51
N SER A 37 6.88 16.29 10.61
CA SER A 37 6.19 17.47 10.06
C SER A 37 6.57 17.81 8.62
N ILE A 38 7.75 17.42 8.16
CA ILE A 38 8.25 17.76 6.82
C ILE A 38 8.03 16.64 5.80
N THR A 39 8.20 16.98 4.52
CA THR A 39 8.14 16.01 3.42
C THR A 39 9.26 14.98 3.54
N PRO A 40 8.99 13.67 3.38
CA PRO A 40 10.00 12.62 3.40
C PRO A 40 11.14 12.86 2.40
N GLY A 41 12.33 12.42 2.74
CA GLY A 41 13.50 12.57 1.88
C GLY A 41 14.80 12.18 2.59
N SER A 42 15.93 12.33 1.89
CA SER A 42 17.25 11.92 2.42
C SER A 42 17.62 12.62 3.74
N ALA A 43 17.30 13.90 3.89
CA ALA A 43 17.56 14.64 5.12
C ALA A 43 16.81 14.03 6.32
N VAL A 44 15.55 13.66 6.14
CA VAL A 44 14.73 13.00 7.18
C VAL A 44 15.34 11.67 7.60
N VAL A 45 15.71 10.83 6.63
CA VAL A 45 16.35 9.53 6.92
C VAL A 45 17.63 9.72 7.73
N THR A 46 18.47 10.67 7.30
CA THR A 46 19.76 10.92 7.98
C THR A 46 19.55 11.37 9.42
N SER A 47 18.59 12.29 9.66
CA SER A 47 18.29 12.76 11.01
C SER A 47 17.67 11.68 11.90
N LEU A 48 16.79 10.83 11.36
CA LEU A 48 16.18 9.73 12.11
C LEU A 48 17.18 8.61 12.43
N ALA A 49 18.17 8.36 11.56
CA ALA A 49 19.13 7.27 11.70
C ALA A 49 20.09 7.46 12.91
N VAL A 50 20.25 8.67 13.39
CA VAL A 50 21.13 9.00 14.53
C VAL A 50 20.39 9.10 15.88
N LEU A 51 19.06 8.95 15.89
CA LEU A 51 18.26 8.98 17.13
C LEU A 51 18.46 7.69 17.94
N ASP A 52 18.65 7.84 19.25
CA ASP A 52 18.57 6.71 20.19
C ASP A 52 17.15 6.63 20.80
N PRO A 53 16.35 5.61 20.45
CA PRO A 53 14.98 5.48 20.96
C PRO A 53 14.90 5.37 22.49
N ARG A 54 15.98 4.96 23.17
CA ARG A 54 16.01 4.81 24.64
C ARG A 54 16.05 6.16 25.35
N ARG A 55 16.56 7.20 24.66
CA ARG A 55 16.67 8.58 25.19
C ARG A 55 15.44 9.43 24.90
N MET A 56 14.46 8.90 24.18
CA MET A 56 13.27 9.59 23.74
C MET A 56 12.08 9.36 24.67
N SER A 57 11.18 10.33 24.74
CA SER A 57 9.87 10.18 25.36
C SER A 57 8.99 9.20 24.56
N HIS A 58 7.85 8.80 25.14
CA HIS A 58 6.89 7.98 24.40
C HIS A 58 6.34 8.72 23.17
N ALA A 59 6.03 10.01 23.30
CA ALA A 59 5.54 10.86 22.21
C ALA A 59 6.58 10.97 21.08
N GLY A 60 7.83 11.28 21.40
CA GLY A 60 8.90 11.36 20.40
C GLY A 60 9.14 10.06 19.66
N ARG A 61 9.00 8.89 20.32
CA ARG A 61 9.05 7.58 19.63
C ARG A 61 7.89 7.41 18.66
N VAL A 62 6.69 7.85 19.01
CA VAL A 62 5.52 7.81 18.11
C VAL A 62 5.77 8.69 16.89
N ASP A 63 6.28 9.90 17.06
CA ASP A 63 6.62 10.80 15.96
C ASP A 63 7.70 10.21 15.05
N ALA A 64 8.75 9.62 15.63
CA ALA A 64 9.79 8.93 14.86
C ALA A 64 9.25 7.75 14.04
N VAL A 65 8.36 6.93 14.61
CA VAL A 65 7.71 5.81 13.90
C VAL A 65 6.83 6.34 12.76
N ALA A 66 6.06 7.39 12.99
CA ALA A 66 5.23 8.03 11.95
C ALA A 66 6.09 8.60 10.81
N ALA A 67 7.20 9.28 11.14
CA ALA A 67 8.14 9.80 10.16
C ALA A 67 8.80 8.68 9.33
N LEU A 68 9.16 7.57 9.96
CA LEU A 68 9.72 6.40 9.27
C LEU A 68 8.70 5.74 8.35
N ASP A 69 7.43 5.63 8.73
CA ASP A 69 6.37 5.07 7.87
C ASP A 69 6.16 5.93 6.62
N ARG A 70 6.15 7.26 6.78
CA ARG A 70 6.14 8.21 5.66
C ARG A 70 7.37 8.06 4.76
N GLN A 71 8.54 7.83 5.35
CA GLN A 71 9.78 7.60 4.61
C GLN A 71 9.75 6.29 3.80
N VAL A 72 9.14 5.23 4.34
CA VAL A 72 8.89 3.98 3.61
C VAL A 72 7.98 4.24 2.41
N ALA A 73 6.90 5.01 2.58
CA ALA A 73 6.00 5.38 1.48
C ALA A 73 6.75 6.12 0.35
N TRP A 74 7.58 7.10 0.70
CA TRP A 74 8.44 7.82 -0.25
C TRP A 74 9.40 6.90 -1.00
N SER A 75 10.09 6.00 -0.28
CA SER A 75 11.03 5.05 -0.88
C SER A 75 10.35 4.10 -1.85
N LEU A 76 9.13 3.63 -1.51
CA LEU A 76 8.32 2.80 -2.39
C LEU A 76 7.86 3.57 -3.64
N ALA A 77 7.50 4.86 -3.51
CA ALA A 77 7.15 5.69 -4.66
C ALA A 77 8.34 5.88 -5.62
N LEU A 78 9.55 6.04 -5.07
CA LEU A 78 10.76 6.04 -5.90
C LEU A 78 10.96 4.70 -6.61
N GLN A 79 10.82 3.59 -5.90
CA GLN A 79 10.96 2.25 -6.47
C GLN A 79 9.95 2.02 -7.61
N ASP A 80 8.69 2.46 -7.43
CA ASP A 80 7.66 2.32 -8.45
C ASP A 80 8.01 3.11 -9.73
N ARG A 81 8.66 4.27 -9.63
CA ARG A 81 9.17 5.00 -10.79
C ARG A 81 10.24 4.22 -11.57
N PHE A 82 11.21 3.60 -10.88
CA PHE A 82 12.21 2.78 -11.54
C PHE A 82 11.59 1.54 -12.18
N LEU A 83 10.68 0.86 -11.50
CA LEU A 83 9.98 -0.31 -12.03
C LEU A 83 9.15 0.04 -13.27
N ALA A 84 8.50 1.21 -13.30
CA ALA A 84 7.73 1.66 -14.45
C ALA A 84 8.62 1.85 -15.68
N VAL A 85 9.77 2.52 -15.52
CA VAL A 85 10.75 2.72 -16.63
C VAL A 85 11.26 1.37 -17.14
N MET A 86 11.60 0.42 -16.25
CA MET A 86 12.01 -0.92 -16.67
C MET A 86 10.91 -1.64 -17.48
N ALA A 87 9.65 -1.42 -17.13
CA ALA A 87 8.51 -2.02 -17.82
C ALA A 87 8.16 -1.34 -19.15
N GLU A 88 8.66 -0.12 -19.40
CA GLU A 88 8.42 0.69 -20.60
C GLU A 88 9.58 0.67 -21.58
N ASP A 89 10.69 -0.01 -21.28
CA ASP A 89 11.88 -0.03 -22.11
C ASP A 89 11.52 -0.41 -23.56
N PRO A 90 11.89 0.42 -24.57
CA PRO A 90 11.60 0.15 -25.98
C PRO A 90 12.17 -1.18 -26.49
N ALA A 91 13.27 -1.67 -25.91
CA ALA A 91 13.81 -2.98 -26.22
C ALA A 91 12.79 -4.10 -25.91
N VAL A 92 11.92 -3.88 -24.94
CA VAL A 92 10.85 -4.80 -24.50
C VAL A 92 9.59 -4.71 -25.38
N SER A 93 9.49 -3.68 -26.24
CA SER A 93 8.29 -3.40 -27.06
C SER A 93 8.35 -3.95 -28.50
N THR A 94 9.41 -4.65 -28.91
CA THR A 94 9.55 -5.28 -30.22
C THR A 94 8.80 -6.61 -30.32
N PRO A 95 8.57 -7.21 -31.53
CA PRO A 95 7.99 -8.56 -31.65
C PRO A 95 8.81 -9.68 -30.97
N ALA A 96 10.12 -9.45 -30.73
CA ALA A 96 10.94 -10.25 -29.79
C ALA A 96 10.62 -9.97 -28.33
N GLY A 97 9.86 -8.93 -28.03
CA GLY A 97 9.64 -8.32 -26.72
C GLY A 97 8.77 -9.11 -25.74
N GLU A 98 8.18 -10.24 -26.09
CA GLU A 98 7.60 -11.16 -25.10
C GLU A 98 8.70 -11.83 -24.28
N LEU A 99 9.78 -12.25 -24.92
CA LEU A 99 10.96 -12.79 -24.24
C LEU A 99 11.63 -11.74 -23.37
N ASP A 100 11.71 -10.47 -23.84
CA ASP A 100 12.30 -9.38 -23.09
C ASP A 100 11.45 -8.98 -21.86
N ARG A 101 10.12 -9.04 -21.96
CA ARG A 101 9.21 -8.85 -20.80
C ARG A 101 9.35 -9.95 -19.76
N GLU A 102 9.53 -11.18 -20.20
CA GLU A 102 9.82 -12.31 -19.30
C GLU A 102 11.16 -12.09 -18.60
N TRP A 103 12.17 -11.64 -19.32
CA TRP A 103 13.49 -11.33 -18.78
C TRP A 103 13.43 -10.24 -17.70
N VAL A 104 12.81 -9.08 -17.98
CA VAL A 104 12.64 -8.00 -17.00
C VAL A 104 11.90 -8.49 -15.75
N ARG A 105 10.86 -9.30 -15.93
CA ARG A 105 10.13 -9.91 -14.81
C ARG A 105 11.03 -10.80 -13.95
N GLU A 106 11.85 -11.64 -14.58
CA GLU A 106 12.78 -12.54 -13.86
C GLU A 106 13.90 -11.75 -13.17
N GLU A 107 14.45 -10.71 -13.80
CA GLU A 107 15.44 -9.83 -13.17
C GLU A 107 14.87 -9.15 -11.91
N VAL A 108 13.67 -8.58 -12.00
CA VAL A 108 12.98 -7.96 -10.86
C VAL A 108 12.66 -9.00 -9.79
N ALA A 109 12.24 -10.21 -10.19
CA ALA A 109 11.99 -11.31 -9.25
C ALA A 109 13.24 -11.69 -8.48
N CYS A 110 14.38 -11.82 -9.16
CA CYS A 110 15.68 -12.13 -8.54
C CYS A 110 16.14 -10.98 -7.63
N ALA A 111 16.13 -9.74 -8.11
CA ALA A 111 16.60 -8.57 -7.37
C ALA A 111 15.80 -8.33 -6.08
N LEU A 112 14.48 -8.51 -6.13
CA LEU A 112 13.59 -8.29 -5.00
C LEU A 112 13.25 -9.57 -4.23
N ARG A 113 13.79 -10.72 -4.62
CA ARG A 113 13.51 -12.05 -4.04
C ARG A 113 12.02 -12.39 -4.02
N LEU A 114 11.33 -12.11 -5.13
CA LEU A 114 9.91 -12.34 -5.33
C LEU A 114 9.68 -13.56 -6.23
N SER A 115 8.48 -14.12 -6.20
CA SER A 115 8.06 -15.02 -7.27
C SER A 115 7.84 -14.23 -8.57
N PRO A 116 8.02 -14.86 -9.76
CA PRO A 116 7.78 -14.19 -11.05
C PRO A 116 6.40 -13.53 -11.16
N GLY A 117 5.36 -14.18 -10.62
CA GLY A 117 4.01 -13.62 -10.60
C GLY A 117 3.91 -12.34 -9.75
N HIS A 118 4.58 -12.30 -8.59
CA HIS A 118 4.63 -11.08 -7.77
C HIS A 118 5.45 -9.97 -8.43
N ALA A 119 6.55 -10.31 -9.11
CA ALA A 119 7.34 -9.32 -9.87
C ALA A 119 6.52 -8.72 -11.01
N ALA A 120 5.82 -9.54 -11.80
CA ALA A 120 4.91 -9.08 -12.84
C ALA A 120 3.84 -8.13 -12.30
N HIS A 121 3.24 -8.49 -11.17
CA HIS A 121 2.24 -7.65 -10.51
C HIS A 121 2.82 -6.32 -10.03
N ARG A 122 4.05 -6.32 -9.45
CA ARG A 122 4.73 -5.08 -9.02
C ARG A 122 5.02 -4.15 -10.21
N LEU A 123 5.49 -4.70 -11.33
CA LEU A 123 5.71 -3.94 -12.57
C LEU A 123 4.41 -3.34 -13.10
N GLN A 124 3.32 -4.10 -13.06
CA GLN A 124 2.01 -3.60 -13.49
C GLN A 124 1.48 -2.48 -12.59
N VAL A 125 1.55 -2.64 -11.25
CA VAL A 125 1.17 -1.59 -10.29
C VAL A 125 1.98 -0.32 -10.51
N ALA A 126 3.29 -0.45 -10.71
CA ALA A 126 4.18 0.69 -10.96
C ALA A 126 3.77 1.47 -12.22
N ARG A 127 3.44 0.77 -13.33
CA ARG A 127 2.93 1.39 -14.56
C ARG A 127 1.60 2.11 -14.36
N GLU A 128 0.67 1.50 -13.61
CA GLU A 128 -0.61 2.14 -13.28
C GLU A 128 -0.40 3.44 -12.48
N LEU A 129 0.46 3.41 -11.47
CA LEU A 129 0.72 4.57 -10.61
C LEU A 129 1.42 5.71 -11.36
N THR A 130 2.38 5.40 -12.22
CA THR A 130 3.12 6.42 -12.99
C THR A 130 2.34 6.96 -14.18
N GLY A 131 1.54 6.14 -14.83
CA GLY A 131 0.78 6.51 -16.02
C GLY A 131 -0.60 7.08 -15.71
N ARG A 132 -1.47 6.27 -15.08
CA ARG A 132 -2.91 6.58 -14.94
C ARG A 132 -3.31 7.19 -13.60
N LEU A 133 -2.45 7.06 -12.57
CA LEU A 133 -2.73 7.48 -11.19
C LEU A 133 -1.62 8.39 -10.62
N PRO A 134 -1.22 9.46 -11.33
CA PRO A 134 -0.09 10.29 -10.91
C PRO A 134 -0.37 11.06 -9.61
N ALA A 135 -1.62 11.42 -9.32
CA ALA A 135 -1.97 12.10 -8.07
C ALA A 135 -1.81 11.16 -6.87
N THR A 136 -2.15 9.88 -7.02
CA THR A 136 -1.94 8.84 -6.00
C THR A 136 -0.45 8.65 -5.71
N LEU A 137 0.37 8.54 -6.75
CA LEU A 137 1.82 8.41 -6.61
C LEU A 137 2.43 9.62 -5.91
N ASN A 138 1.93 10.83 -6.21
CA ASN A 138 2.38 12.06 -5.55
C ASN A 138 2.06 12.07 -4.05
N LEU A 139 0.84 11.72 -3.63
CA LEU A 139 0.49 11.62 -2.20
C LEU A 139 1.35 10.56 -1.48
N GLN A 140 1.62 9.44 -2.13
CA GLN A 140 2.54 8.43 -1.60
C GLN A 140 3.96 8.99 -1.45
N GLN A 141 4.44 9.72 -2.44
CA GLN A 141 5.76 10.36 -2.41
C GLN A 141 5.87 11.43 -1.31
N CYS A 142 4.81 12.17 -1.05
CA CYS A 142 4.73 13.11 0.08
C CYS A 142 4.57 12.42 1.44
N GLY A 143 4.40 11.09 1.47
CA GLY A 143 4.18 10.32 2.68
C GLY A 143 2.81 10.55 3.33
N GLU A 144 1.83 11.06 2.58
CA GLU A 144 0.47 11.30 3.08
C GLU A 144 -0.37 10.02 3.05
N ILE A 145 -0.04 9.09 2.14
CA ILE A 145 -0.63 7.77 2.06
C ILE A 145 0.47 6.70 1.98
N THR A 146 0.18 5.51 2.44
CA THR A 146 1.13 4.39 2.38
C THR A 146 1.13 3.71 1.00
N GLY A 147 2.20 2.98 0.66
CA GLY A 147 2.24 2.16 -0.55
C GLY A 147 1.13 1.10 -0.63
N HIS A 148 0.54 0.71 0.51
CA HIS A 148 -0.63 -0.18 0.53
C HIS A 148 -1.91 0.52 0.03
N HIS A 149 -2.08 1.82 0.33
CA HIS A 149 -3.18 2.62 -0.21
C HIS A 149 -3.06 2.74 -1.73
N SER A 150 -1.90 3.16 -2.23
CA SER A 150 -1.64 3.33 -3.66
C SER A 150 -1.84 2.03 -4.43
N ARG A 151 -1.29 0.92 -3.93
CA ARG A 151 -1.50 -0.39 -4.52
C ARG A 151 -2.97 -0.79 -4.56
N SER A 152 -3.72 -0.59 -3.47
CA SER A 152 -5.14 -0.94 -3.43
C SER A 152 -5.98 -0.15 -4.42
N LEU A 153 -5.63 1.12 -4.67
CA LEU A 153 -6.30 1.92 -5.70
C LEU A 153 -5.91 1.45 -7.11
N ALA A 154 -4.62 1.24 -7.37
CA ALA A 154 -4.13 0.74 -8.66
C ALA A 154 -4.81 -0.59 -9.02
N GLU A 155 -4.81 -1.57 -8.12
CA GLU A 155 -5.45 -2.88 -8.32
C GLU A 155 -6.95 -2.75 -8.63
N ALA A 156 -7.66 -1.88 -7.92
CA ALA A 156 -9.10 -1.69 -8.11
C ALA A 156 -9.43 -0.98 -9.44
N THR A 157 -8.52 -0.17 -9.97
CA THR A 157 -8.73 0.61 -11.19
C THR A 157 -8.12 -0.03 -12.44
N MET A 158 -7.22 -1.01 -12.32
CA MET A 158 -6.63 -1.73 -13.46
C MET A 158 -7.64 -2.18 -14.52
N PRO A 159 -8.81 -2.75 -14.16
CA PRO A 159 -9.79 -3.21 -15.15
C PRO A 159 -10.63 -2.10 -15.77
N LEU A 160 -10.44 -0.84 -15.37
CA LEU A 160 -11.22 0.31 -15.84
C LEU A 160 -10.47 1.02 -16.97
N ASP A 161 -11.20 1.74 -17.82
CA ASP A 161 -10.59 2.69 -18.74
C ASP A 161 -9.99 3.90 -17.99
N GLU A 162 -9.13 4.66 -18.65
CA GLU A 162 -8.37 5.76 -18.06
C GLU A 162 -9.28 6.84 -17.47
N VAL A 163 -10.33 7.23 -18.19
CA VAL A 163 -11.28 8.27 -17.74
C VAL A 163 -12.01 7.83 -16.47
N THR A 164 -12.40 6.58 -16.43
CA THR A 164 -13.09 6.00 -15.26
C THR A 164 -12.15 5.84 -14.08
N ALA A 165 -10.91 5.42 -14.31
CA ALA A 165 -9.88 5.33 -13.27
C ALA A 165 -9.59 6.70 -12.63
N THR A 166 -9.42 7.74 -13.45
CA THR A 166 -9.21 9.12 -12.98
C THR A 166 -10.38 9.64 -12.15
N LYS A 167 -11.62 9.30 -12.53
CA LYS A 167 -12.82 9.67 -11.73
C LYS A 167 -12.81 8.99 -10.35
N VAL A 168 -12.42 7.73 -10.29
CA VAL A 168 -12.28 7.00 -9.02
C VAL A 168 -11.20 7.63 -8.17
N GLU A 169 -10.01 7.88 -8.74
CA GLU A 169 -8.88 8.53 -8.08
C GLU A 169 -9.32 9.87 -7.46
N THR A 170 -9.87 10.77 -8.27
CA THR A 170 -10.34 12.09 -7.82
C THR A 170 -11.36 12.00 -6.69
N ALA A 171 -12.22 10.99 -6.70
CA ALA A 171 -13.27 10.83 -5.70
C ALA A 171 -12.75 10.34 -4.34
N VAL A 172 -11.65 9.57 -4.31
CA VAL A 172 -11.18 8.91 -3.07
C VAL A 172 -10.00 9.61 -2.42
N LEU A 173 -9.12 10.28 -3.20
CA LEU A 173 -7.89 10.88 -2.69
C LEU A 173 -8.09 11.96 -1.63
N PRO A 174 -9.08 12.87 -1.69
CA PRO A 174 -9.22 13.94 -0.69
C PRO A 174 -9.36 13.45 0.76
N LYS A 175 -9.83 12.21 0.95
CA LYS A 175 -10.00 11.60 2.28
C LYS A 175 -8.98 10.50 2.57
N ALA A 176 -8.12 10.16 1.63
CA ALA A 176 -7.19 9.04 1.76
C ALA A 176 -6.21 9.19 2.94
N PRO A 177 -5.62 10.40 3.21
CA PRO A 177 -4.70 10.58 4.33
C PRO A 177 -5.30 10.31 5.71
N GLU A 178 -6.61 10.51 5.86
CA GLU A 178 -7.32 10.37 7.13
C GLU A 178 -7.86 8.94 7.34
N GLN A 179 -7.73 8.06 6.36
CA GLN A 179 -8.35 6.74 6.39
C GLN A 179 -7.34 5.64 6.72
N SER A 180 -7.77 4.70 7.56
CA SER A 180 -7.08 3.42 7.63
C SER A 180 -7.20 2.68 6.29
N LEU A 181 -6.24 1.79 5.99
CA LEU A 181 -6.25 1.00 4.75
C LEU A 181 -7.59 0.26 4.53
N ALA A 182 -8.19 -0.29 5.59
CA ALA A 182 -9.47 -0.98 5.51
C ALA A 182 -10.62 -0.04 5.12
N ASN A 183 -10.64 1.18 5.65
CA ASN A 183 -11.65 2.19 5.31
C ASN A 183 -11.42 2.72 3.90
N PHE A 184 -10.18 2.95 3.52
CA PHE A 184 -9.82 3.37 2.17
C PHE A 184 -10.25 2.35 1.12
N ARG A 185 -9.95 1.05 1.30
CA ARG A 185 -10.42 -0.02 0.40
C ARG A 185 -11.93 -0.03 0.23
N ARG A 186 -12.69 0.17 1.32
CA ARG A 186 -14.17 0.30 1.23
C ARG A 186 -14.59 1.53 0.44
N SER A 187 -13.89 2.66 0.59
CA SER A 187 -14.16 3.89 -0.17
C SER A 187 -13.87 3.70 -1.65
N VAL A 188 -12.74 3.08 -2.01
CA VAL A 188 -12.36 2.73 -3.38
C VAL A 188 -13.42 1.83 -4.01
N ASN A 189 -13.80 0.73 -3.35
CA ASN A 189 -14.80 -0.18 -3.87
C ASN A 189 -16.15 0.50 -4.12
N ARG A 190 -16.60 1.37 -3.20
CA ARG A 190 -17.83 2.15 -3.41
C ARG A 190 -17.73 3.12 -4.59
N ALA A 191 -16.58 3.78 -4.76
CA ALA A 191 -16.34 4.68 -5.88
C ALA A 191 -16.36 3.94 -7.22
N VAL A 192 -15.68 2.79 -7.31
CA VAL A 192 -15.66 1.92 -8.49
C VAL A 192 -17.08 1.45 -8.85
N LEU A 193 -17.85 0.97 -7.87
CA LEU A 193 -19.24 0.54 -8.10
C LEU A 193 -20.15 1.68 -8.59
N LYS A 194 -19.93 2.88 -8.09
CA LYS A 194 -20.71 4.07 -8.48
C LYS A 194 -20.41 4.53 -9.91
N VAL A 195 -19.15 4.47 -10.33
CA VAL A 195 -18.70 5.01 -11.63
C VAL A 195 -18.79 3.97 -12.74
N ALA A 196 -18.59 2.70 -12.43
CA ALA A 196 -18.56 1.59 -13.39
C ALA A 196 -19.35 0.37 -12.89
N PRO A 197 -20.69 0.44 -12.80
CA PRO A 197 -21.52 -0.66 -12.31
C PRO A 197 -21.44 -1.91 -13.19
N LYS A 198 -21.47 -1.77 -14.53
CA LYS A 198 -21.39 -2.90 -15.48
C LYS A 198 -20.07 -3.67 -15.40
N PRO A 199 -18.89 -3.00 -15.47
CA PRO A 199 -17.61 -3.69 -15.24
C PRO A 199 -17.50 -4.37 -13.87
N ALA A 200 -18.20 -3.87 -12.85
CA ALA A 200 -18.24 -4.53 -11.55
C ALA A 200 -18.99 -5.87 -11.61
N GLU A 201 -20.13 -5.92 -12.31
CA GLU A 201 -20.90 -7.16 -12.52
C GLU A 201 -20.11 -8.18 -13.33
N GLU A 202 -19.50 -7.78 -14.43
CA GLU A 202 -18.67 -8.68 -15.26
C GLU A 202 -17.51 -9.26 -14.44
N ARG A 203 -16.81 -8.44 -13.66
CA ARG A 203 -15.76 -8.89 -12.74
C ARG A 203 -16.28 -9.85 -11.68
N HIS A 204 -17.47 -9.58 -11.14
CA HIS A 204 -18.11 -10.49 -10.19
C HIS A 204 -18.37 -11.85 -10.83
N GLN A 205 -18.88 -11.88 -12.06
CA GLN A 205 -19.11 -13.13 -12.80
C GLN A 205 -17.80 -13.90 -13.05
N VAL A 206 -16.71 -13.21 -13.42
CA VAL A 206 -15.38 -13.84 -13.54
C VAL A 206 -14.90 -14.36 -12.19
N ALA A 207 -14.99 -13.57 -11.12
CA ALA A 207 -14.60 -13.99 -9.78
C ALA A 207 -15.39 -15.20 -9.27
N LEU A 208 -16.65 -15.36 -9.71
CA LEU A 208 -17.43 -16.57 -9.41
C LEU A 208 -16.81 -17.85 -9.99
N THR A 209 -16.06 -17.76 -11.08
CA THR A 209 -15.36 -18.92 -11.65
C THR A 209 -14.12 -19.32 -10.84
N GLU A 210 -13.56 -18.42 -10.04
CA GLU A 210 -12.36 -18.62 -9.23
C GLU A 210 -12.65 -19.23 -7.85
N ARG A 211 -13.90 -19.56 -7.55
CA ARG A 211 -14.30 -20.19 -6.29
C ARG A 211 -13.49 -21.44 -6.03
N ARG A 212 -12.91 -21.51 -4.85
CA ARG A 212 -12.06 -22.64 -4.47
C ARG A 212 -11.99 -22.83 -2.96
N VAL A 213 -11.66 -24.03 -2.56
CA VAL A 213 -11.25 -24.38 -1.20
C VAL A 213 -9.82 -24.88 -1.26
N VAL A 214 -8.95 -24.28 -0.46
CA VAL A 214 -7.53 -24.61 -0.42
C VAL A 214 -7.13 -25.00 0.98
N ARG A 215 -6.35 -26.06 1.10
CA ARG A 215 -5.69 -26.46 2.33
C ARG A 215 -4.21 -26.10 2.25
N SER A 216 -3.70 -25.41 3.26
CA SER A 216 -2.28 -25.12 3.42
C SER A 216 -1.77 -25.72 4.73
N PRO A 217 -0.74 -26.58 4.71
CA PRO A 217 -0.14 -27.09 5.93
C PRO A 217 0.45 -25.95 6.78
N ASP A 218 0.35 -26.08 8.09
CA ASP A 218 0.96 -25.21 9.08
C ASP A 218 1.83 -26.02 10.04
N ALA A 219 2.52 -25.37 10.95
CA ALA A 219 3.35 -26.02 11.95
C ALA A 219 2.53 -26.90 12.92
N ASN A 220 3.20 -27.84 13.60
CA ASN A 220 2.63 -28.65 14.67
C ASN A 220 1.39 -29.48 14.28
N GLY A 221 1.34 -29.96 13.03
CA GLY A 221 0.25 -30.82 12.55
C GLY A 221 -1.05 -30.06 12.26
N MET A 222 -1.02 -28.74 12.25
CA MET A 222 -2.17 -27.91 11.91
C MET A 222 -2.23 -27.63 10.40
N SER A 223 -3.38 -27.18 9.93
CA SER A 223 -3.57 -26.74 8.53
C SER A 223 -4.58 -25.61 8.48
N TRP A 224 -4.35 -24.67 7.58
CA TRP A 224 -5.33 -23.67 7.20
C TRP A 224 -6.25 -24.21 6.12
N ILE A 225 -7.54 -23.95 6.27
CA ILE A 225 -8.53 -24.12 5.22
C ILE A 225 -9.03 -22.75 4.83
N ALA A 226 -8.72 -22.33 3.62
CA ALA A 226 -9.16 -21.06 3.04
C ALA A 226 -10.22 -21.31 1.98
N MET A 227 -11.34 -20.60 2.08
CA MET A 227 -12.45 -20.67 1.12
C MET A 227 -12.58 -19.33 0.41
N LEU A 228 -12.51 -19.31 -0.91
CA LEU A 228 -12.89 -18.18 -1.74
C LEU A 228 -14.32 -18.43 -2.26
N LEU A 229 -15.27 -17.68 -1.71
CA LEU A 229 -16.70 -17.82 -1.96
C LEU A 229 -17.30 -16.44 -2.28
N PRO A 230 -18.46 -16.39 -2.99
CA PRO A 230 -19.27 -15.18 -3.03
C PRO A 230 -19.61 -14.72 -1.61
N ASP A 231 -19.69 -13.40 -1.39
CA ASP A 231 -19.89 -12.82 -0.05
C ASP A 231 -21.15 -13.38 0.65
N ALA A 232 -22.25 -13.52 -0.08
CA ALA A 232 -23.46 -14.15 0.43
C ALA A 232 -23.21 -15.60 0.88
N GLY A 233 -22.43 -16.38 0.13
CA GLY A 233 -22.07 -17.76 0.47
C GLY A 233 -21.15 -17.83 1.70
N ALA A 234 -20.16 -16.94 1.77
CA ALA A 234 -19.28 -16.82 2.94
C ALA A 234 -20.06 -16.47 4.20
N THR A 235 -21.04 -15.56 4.09
CA THR A 235 -21.94 -15.19 5.19
C THR A 235 -22.78 -16.39 5.67
N VAL A 236 -23.31 -17.20 4.75
CA VAL A 236 -24.07 -18.41 5.09
C VAL A 236 -23.19 -19.40 5.85
N VAL A 237 -21.97 -19.67 5.35
CA VAL A 237 -21.01 -20.59 5.99
C VAL A 237 -20.66 -20.10 7.40
N MET A 238 -20.30 -18.82 7.56
CA MET A 238 -19.94 -18.26 8.87
C MET A 238 -21.12 -18.25 9.84
N THR A 239 -22.33 -17.97 9.36
CA THR A 239 -23.55 -18.03 10.18
C THR A 239 -23.82 -19.46 10.69
N ALA A 240 -23.64 -20.46 9.83
CA ALA A 240 -23.79 -21.86 10.24
C ALA A 240 -22.75 -22.28 11.27
N ILE A 241 -21.48 -21.93 11.06
CA ILE A 241 -20.39 -22.17 12.03
C ILE A 241 -20.71 -21.50 13.37
N ASP A 242 -21.11 -20.23 13.36
CA ASP A 242 -21.46 -19.50 14.57
C ASP A 242 -22.68 -20.12 15.30
N ALA A 243 -23.68 -20.59 14.56
CA ALA A 243 -24.84 -21.25 15.13
C ALA A 243 -24.47 -22.57 15.82
N LEU A 244 -23.59 -23.37 15.22
CA LEU A 244 -23.08 -24.60 15.83
C LEU A 244 -22.18 -24.29 17.05
N ALA A 245 -21.30 -23.31 16.94
CA ALA A 245 -20.38 -22.90 18.01
C ALA A 245 -21.08 -22.33 19.25
N ARG A 246 -22.31 -21.84 19.12
CA ARG A 246 -23.15 -21.35 20.23
C ARG A 246 -23.86 -22.47 21.02
N ARG A 247 -23.87 -23.72 20.53
CA ARG A 247 -24.44 -24.87 21.22
C ARG A 247 -23.48 -25.35 22.31
N VAL A 248 -23.43 -24.64 23.44
CA VAL A 248 -22.44 -24.83 24.51
C VAL A 248 -23.13 -25.14 25.82
N THR A 249 -22.53 -25.98 26.65
CA THR A 249 -22.85 -26.13 28.08
C THR A 249 -22.08 -25.09 28.89
N SER A 250 -22.59 -24.74 30.10
CA SER A 250 -21.99 -23.71 30.97
C SER A 250 -20.52 -23.93 31.34
N ASP A 251 -20.03 -25.17 31.24
CA ASP A 251 -18.71 -25.61 31.69
C ASP A 251 -17.73 -25.92 30.54
N ASP A 252 -17.99 -25.43 29.35
CA ASP A 252 -17.10 -25.66 28.20
C ASP A 252 -15.82 -24.78 28.29
N PRO A 253 -14.63 -25.38 28.46
CA PRO A 253 -13.38 -24.63 28.62
C PRO A 253 -12.83 -24.02 27.32
N ARG A 254 -13.42 -24.35 26.17
CA ARG A 254 -12.92 -23.89 24.84
C ARG A 254 -13.24 -22.44 24.61
N THR A 255 -12.33 -21.74 23.98
CA THR A 255 -12.56 -20.36 23.50
C THR A 255 -13.61 -20.35 22.36
N ALA A 256 -14.18 -19.18 22.09
CA ALA A 256 -15.13 -19.01 20.98
C ALA A 256 -14.53 -19.45 19.62
N ASP A 257 -13.25 -19.17 19.40
CA ASP A 257 -12.56 -19.53 18.15
C ASP A 257 -12.28 -21.03 18.06
N GLN A 258 -11.94 -21.68 19.17
CA GLN A 258 -11.81 -23.15 19.22
C GLN A 258 -13.13 -23.83 18.92
N ARG A 259 -14.24 -23.34 19.46
CA ARG A 259 -15.58 -23.87 19.18
C ARG A 259 -15.99 -23.68 17.70
N ARG A 260 -15.62 -22.53 17.09
CA ARG A 260 -15.84 -22.31 15.65
C ARG A 260 -15.04 -23.29 14.79
N ALA A 261 -13.79 -23.55 15.16
CA ALA A 261 -12.96 -24.52 14.47
C ALA A 261 -13.55 -25.93 14.55
N ASP A 262 -13.99 -26.37 15.75
CA ASP A 262 -14.64 -27.66 15.94
C ASP A 262 -15.98 -27.73 15.19
N ALA A 263 -16.76 -26.65 15.17
CA ALA A 263 -18.01 -26.56 14.43
C ALA A 263 -17.79 -26.68 12.92
N ALA A 264 -16.73 -26.08 12.39
CA ALA A 264 -16.37 -26.18 10.98
C ALA A 264 -15.98 -27.61 10.54
N ILE A 265 -15.46 -28.42 11.47
CA ILE A 265 -15.15 -29.86 11.21
C ILE A 265 -16.43 -30.70 11.14
N GLN A 266 -17.53 -30.26 11.77
CA GLN A 266 -18.80 -30.97 11.84
C GLN A 266 -19.75 -30.66 10.68
N MET A 267 -19.41 -29.67 9.84
CA MET A 267 -20.17 -29.29 8.63
C MET A 267 -19.84 -30.17 7.43
#